data_6c13ce5b80a88811ab2ac734e9fd8082
#
_entry.id   6c13ce5b80a88811ab2ac734e9fd8082
#
_cell.length_a   1.000
_cell.length_b   1.000
_cell.length_c   1.000
_cell.angle_alpha   90.00
_cell.angle_beta   90.00
_cell.angle_gamma   90.00
#
_symmetry.space_group_name_H-M   'P 1'
#
loop_
_entity.id
_entity.type
_entity.pdbx_description
1 polymer ?
#
loop_
_entity_poly.entity_id
_entity_poly.type
_entity_poly.pdbx_seq_one_letter_code
_entity_poly.pdbx_strand_id
1 'polypeptide(L)'
;MMKRKYSALLAVAGAAVMLGGCNIYRPYSRPQMETAGLYRDTVSVTDTLSGDTVNFGNRPWQEVFTDPKLQSLIEQGLSSNIDLLSAALVVQEYQAQLTAARLAYVPSFTLAPSGELSWGQHGSLQKTYTLPLSASWEVDLFGKLLNSKRRAKAAWLQSEATLRAVRTQVISGIATGYYTLLMLDRQLEITEQTIENWSLTVRMKAMKLAGNVNEAAVVQSEANYYAVCASKTDLLRSIRETENALSLLLGQPGQHIDRGAWDEQQLPDDFS
;
A
#
# COMPACT_ATOMS: atom_id res chain seq x y z
N MET A 1 20.10 25.06 -66.52
CA MET A 1 20.86 24.48 -65.37
C MET A 1 20.38 25.00 -63.99
N MET A 2 19.93 26.23 -63.84
CA MET A 2 19.46 26.85 -62.58
C MET A 2 18.23 26.20 -61.97
N LYS A 3 17.16 25.85 -62.72
CA LYS A 3 15.90 25.24 -62.23
C LYS A 3 16.09 23.90 -61.51
N ARG A 4 17.10 23.11 -61.93
CA ARG A 4 17.39 21.77 -61.32
C ARG A 4 18.09 21.90 -59.94
N LYS A 5 18.80 22.98 -59.69
CA LYS A 5 19.43 23.25 -58.38
C LYS A 5 18.40 23.71 -57.34
N TYR A 6 17.38 24.47 -57.73
CA TYR A 6 16.31 24.90 -56.83
C TYR A 6 15.37 23.75 -56.44
N SER A 7 15.08 22.82 -57.39
CA SER A 7 14.28 21.64 -57.04
C SER A 7 14.99 20.67 -56.07
N ALA A 8 16.31 20.54 -56.19
CA ALA A 8 17.06 19.74 -55.23
C ALA A 8 17.15 20.41 -53.85
N LEU A 9 17.30 21.75 -53.78
CA LEU A 9 17.26 22.50 -52.55
C LEU A 9 15.88 22.46 -51.86
N LEU A 10 14.79 22.53 -52.61
CA LEU A 10 13.43 22.37 -52.07
C LEU A 10 13.17 20.96 -51.57
N ALA A 11 13.67 19.93 -52.23
CA ALA A 11 13.55 18.55 -51.78
C ALA A 11 14.36 18.29 -50.48
N VAL A 12 15.55 18.86 -50.37
CA VAL A 12 16.38 18.76 -49.15
C VAL A 12 15.75 19.54 -47.99
N ALA A 13 15.21 20.74 -48.23
CA ALA A 13 14.49 21.53 -47.21
C ALA A 13 13.21 20.83 -46.76
N GLY A 14 12.43 20.22 -47.69
CA GLY A 14 11.26 19.41 -47.36
C GLY A 14 11.61 18.16 -46.53
N ALA A 15 12.69 17.47 -46.88
CA ALA A 15 13.19 16.34 -46.10
C ALA A 15 13.68 16.77 -44.69
N ALA A 16 14.34 17.93 -44.56
CA ALA A 16 14.77 18.46 -43.26
C ALA A 16 13.61 18.84 -42.35
N VAL A 17 12.51 19.40 -42.90
CA VAL A 17 11.29 19.71 -42.15
C VAL A 17 10.58 18.42 -41.70
N MET A 18 10.56 17.35 -42.52
CA MET A 18 10.01 16.04 -42.14
C MET A 18 10.84 15.35 -41.05
N LEU A 19 12.16 15.53 -41.02
CA LEU A 19 13.06 14.97 -39.99
C LEU A 19 13.02 15.75 -38.67
N GLY A 20 12.67 17.05 -38.68
CA GLY A 20 12.52 17.86 -37.47
C GLY A 20 11.28 17.59 -36.63
N GLY A 21 10.27 16.89 -37.19
CA GLY A 21 9.01 16.56 -36.52
C GLY A 21 9.07 15.34 -35.61
N CYS A 22 10.21 14.64 -35.52
CA CYS A 22 10.30 13.35 -34.81
C CYS A 22 10.31 13.46 -33.27
N ASN A 23 10.30 14.65 -32.67
CA ASN A 23 10.33 14.81 -31.24
C ASN A 23 9.03 15.41 -30.68
N ILE A 24 7.89 14.78 -30.99
CA ILE A 24 6.54 15.18 -30.54
C ILE A 24 6.39 14.99 -29.01
N TYR A 25 7.17 14.11 -28.40
CA TYR A 25 7.09 13.80 -26.99
C TYR A 25 8.19 14.50 -26.20
N ARG A 26 7.80 15.44 -25.34
CA ARG A 26 8.72 16.00 -24.35
C ARG A 26 9.06 14.93 -23.30
N PRO A 27 10.35 14.77 -22.91
CA PRO A 27 10.69 13.93 -21.78
C PRO A 27 9.99 14.46 -20.52
N TYR A 28 9.42 13.55 -19.72
CA TYR A 28 8.81 13.91 -18.44
C TYR A 28 9.89 14.47 -17.51
N SER A 29 9.66 15.66 -16.98
CA SER A 29 10.40 16.23 -15.85
C SER A 29 9.49 16.34 -14.64
N ARG A 30 9.97 15.89 -13.49
CA ARG A 30 9.21 15.99 -12.24
C ARG A 30 8.96 17.46 -11.92
N PRO A 31 7.71 17.88 -11.66
CA PRO A 31 7.44 19.23 -11.19
C PRO A 31 8.21 19.50 -9.89
N GLN A 32 8.84 20.66 -9.80
CA GLN A 32 9.37 21.12 -8.53
C GLN A 32 8.20 21.60 -7.68
N MET A 33 7.99 20.94 -6.54
CA MET A 33 6.99 21.40 -5.57
C MET A 33 7.66 22.39 -4.63
N GLU A 34 7.08 23.57 -4.48
CA GLU A 34 7.48 24.50 -3.44
C GLU A 34 7.06 23.89 -2.09
N THR A 35 8.07 23.59 -1.28
CA THR A 35 7.87 23.06 0.09
C THR A 35 7.90 24.17 1.14
N ALA A 36 8.24 25.41 0.75
CA ALA A 36 8.29 26.55 1.65
C ALA A 36 6.87 26.89 2.16
N GLY A 37 6.67 26.88 3.47
CA GLY A 37 5.39 27.21 4.11
C GLY A 37 4.34 26.10 4.12
N LEU A 38 4.68 24.84 3.75
CA LEU A 38 3.76 23.69 3.83
C LEU A 38 3.43 23.30 5.27
N TYR A 39 4.32 23.57 6.19
CA TYR A 39 4.13 23.26 7.61
C TYR A 39 3.81 24.52 8.39
N ARG A 40 2.83 24.41 9.31
CA ARG A 40 2.33 25.53 10.13
C ARG A 40 3.41 26.15 11.04
N ASP A 41 4.30 25.29 11.53
CA ASP A 41 5.43 25.68 12.36
C ASP A 41 6.68 25.68 11.46
N THR A 42 7.04 26.84 10.94
CA THR A 42 8.35 27.03 10.30
C THR A 42 9.39 26.90 11.40
N VAL A 43 10.01 25.73 11.48
CA VAL A 43 11.23 25.54 12.27
C VAL A 43 12.23 26.58 11.79
N SER A 44 12.71 27.42 12.72
CA SER A 44 13.64 28.49 12.45
C SER A 44 14.84 27.92 11.70
N VAL A 45 15.28 28.62 10.65
CA VAL A 45 16.40 28.25 9.74
C VAL A 45 17.71 27.88 10.48
N THR A 46 17.77 28.07 11.78
CA THR A 46 18.89 27.75 12.67
C THR A 46 19.09 26.23 12.87
N ASP A 47 18.06 25.41 12.68
CA ASP A 47 18.15 23.94 12.84
C ASP A 47 18.66 23.21 11.59
N THR A 48 18.71 23.89 10.44
CA THR A 48 19.23 23.33 9.19
C THR A 48 20.76 23.25 9.12
N LEU A 49 21.47 23.73 10.13
CA LEU A 49 22.94 23.68 10.20
C LEU A 49 23.50 22.46 10.94
N SER A 50 22.66 21.71 11.60
CA SER A 50 23.02 20.36 12.08
C SER A 50 22.96 19.43 10.88
N GLY A 51 24.11 18.98 10.37
CA GLY A 51 24.26 18.18 9.16
C GLY A 51 23.66 16.76 9.22
N ASP A 52 22.65 16.56 10.03
CA ASP A 52 21.91 15.31 10.14
C ASP A 52 20.59 15.41 9.36
N THR A 53 20.70 15.18 8.05
CA THR A 53 19.57 15.06 7.13
C THR A 53 18.90 13.68 7.22
N VAL A 54 19.01 12.97 8.34
CA VAL A 54 18.34 11.70 8.54
C VAL A 54 16.87 12.00 8.87
N ASN A 55 16.09 12.18 7.82
CA ASN A 55 14.63 12.26 7.94
C ASN A 55 14.13 11.00 8.68
N PHE A 56 13.37 11.17 9.75
CA PHE A 56 12.75 10.11 10.54
C PHE A 56 12.04 9.06 9.65
N GLY A 57 11.41 9.49 8.56
CA GLY A 57 10.77 8.60 7.59
C GLY A 57 11.72 7.67 6.82
N ASN A 58 13.04 7.87 6.89
CA ASN A 58 14.05 7.00 6.27
C ASN A 58 14.67 6.00 7.27
N ARG A 59 14.34 6.10 8.56
CA ARG A 59 14.83 5.13 9.57
C ARG A 59 14.18 3.76 9.35
N PRO A 60 14.94 2.69 9.53
CA PRO A 60 14.37 1.34 9.56
C PRO A 60 13.28 1.25 10.65
N TRP A 61 12.14 0.63 10.33
CA TRP A 61 11.03 0.51 11.27
C TRP A 61 11.42 -0.21 12.58
N GLN A 62 12.44 -1.07 12.55
CA GLN A 62 12.99 -1.77 13.73
C GLN A 62 13.63 -0.82 14.75
N GLU A 63 14.13 0.33 14.29
CA GLU A 63 14.68 1.37 15.16
C GLU A 63 13.58 2.25 15.76
N VAL A 64 12.44 2.34 15.05
CA VAL A 64 11.26 3.11 15.50
C VAL A 64 10.44 2.34 16.52
N PHE A 65 10.22 1.05 16.28
CA PHE A 65 9.42 0.17 17.14
C PHE A 65 10.33 -0.80 17.88
N THR A 66 10.61 -0.53 19.16
CA THR A 66 11.57 -1.28 19.97
C THR A 66 10.97 -2.48 20.70
N ASP A 67 9.63 -2.59 20.76
CA ASP A 67 8.96 -3.73 21.40
C ASP A 67 9.15 -5.01 20.57
N PRO A 68 9.80 -6.07 21.12
CA PRO A 68 10.06 -7.30 20.38
C PRO A 68 8.79 -8.05 19.98
N LYS A 69 7.68 -7.93 20.72
CA LYS A 69 6.40 -8.53 20.35
C LYS A 69 5.80 -7.83 19.13
N LEU A 70 5.85 -6.49 19.11
CA LEU A 70 5.41 -5.72 17.95
C LEU A 70 6.29 -6.02 16.72
N GLN A 71 7.61 -6.10 16.90
CA GLN A 71 8.52 -6.45 15.79
C GLN A 71 8.19 -7.81 15.19
N SER A 72 7.95 -8.82 16.03
CA SER A 72 7.53 -10.15 15.57
C SER A 72 6.22 -10.13 14.78
N LEU A 73 5.23 -9.35 15.22
CA LEU A 73 3.96 -9.19 14.52
C LEU A 73 4.14 -8.49 13.17
N ILE A 74 5.00 -7.46 13.10
CA ILE A 74 5.32 -6.77 11.84
C ILE A 74 6.01 -7.74 10.87
N GLU A 75 7.01 -8.50 11.31
CA GLU A 75 7.69 -9.48 10.45
C GLU A 75 6.73 -10.54 9.93
N GLN A 76 5.83 -11.04 10.78
CA GLN A 76 4.79 -11.97 10.38
C GLN A 76 3.85 -11.35 9.34
N GLY A 77 3.36 -10.13 9.57
CA GLY A 77 2.51 -9.43 8.62
C GLY A 77 3.22 -9.19 7.28
N LEU A 78 4.49 -8.78 7.29
CA LEU A 78 5.27 -8.59 6.07
C LEU A 78 5.48 -9.88 5.26
N SER A 79 5.44 -11.04 5.91
CA SER A 79 5.61 -12.35 5.25
C SER A 79 4.30 -12.95 4.74
N SER A 80 3.16 -12.66 5.37
CA SER A 80 1.90 -13.37 5.14
C SER A 80 0.72 -12.49 4.74
N ASN A 81 0.88 -11.16 4.75
CA ASN A 81 -0.21 -10.24 4.38
C ASN A 81 -0.58 -10.39 2.89
N ILE A 82 -1.87 -10.60 2.63
CA ILE A 82 -2.40 -10.89 1.28
C ILE A 82 -2.26 -9.69 0.36
N ASP A 83 -2.46 -8.46 0.86
CA ASP A 83 -2.35 -7.25 0.05
C ASP A 83 -0.91 -7.01 -0.39
N LEU A 84 0.06 -7.30 0.49
CA LEU A 84 1.47 -7.20 0.17
C LEU A 84 1.90 -8.24 -0.86
N LEU A 85 1.42 -9.49 -0.73
CA LEU A 85 1.66 -10.55 -1.72
C LEU A 85 1.03 -10.20 -3.08
N SER A 86 -0.20 -9.69 -3.09
CA SER A 86 -0.86 -9.20 -4.30
C SER A 86 -0.07 -8.08 -4.97
N ALA A 87 0.38 -7.08 -4.20
CA ALA A 87 1.19 -6.00 -4.72
C ALA A 87 2.52 -6.49 -5.32
N ALA A 88 3.15 -7.50 -4.71
CA ALA A 88 4.36 -8.13 -5.25
C ALA A 88 4.12 -8.86 -6.59
N LEU A 89 2.98 -9.54 -6.74
CA LEU A 89 2.58 -10.16 -8.00
C LEU A 89 2.30 -9.13 -9.10
N VAL A 90 1.70 -7.99 -8.75
CA VAL A 90 1.49 -6.87 -9.69
C VAL A 90 2.82 -6.31 -10.20
N VAL A 91 3.86 -6.23 -9.37
CA VAL A 91 5.22 -5.84 -9.83
C VAL A 91 5.75 -6.83 -10.87
N GLN A 92 5.57 -8.15 -10.65
CA GLN A 92 6.00 -9.17 -11.60
C GLN A 92 5.22 -9.09 -12.92
N GLU A 93 3.93 -8.80 -12.87
CA GLU A 93 3.10 -8.57 -14.05
C GLU A 93 3.64 -7.41 -14.90
N TYR A 94 3.88 -6.24 -14.30
CA TYR A 94 4.43 -5.09 -15.02
C TYR A 94 5.86 -5.34 -15.52
N GLN A 95 6.64 -6.13 -14.82
CA GLN A 95 7.96 -6.57 -15.30
C GLN A 95 7.84 -7.44 -16.54
N ALA A 96 6.87 -8.35 -16.59
CA ALA A 96 6.58 -9.16 -17.77
C ALA A 96 6.11 -8.29 -18.96
N GLN A 97 5.23 -7.30 -18.70
CA GLN A 97 4.78 -6.34 -19.72
C GLN A 97 5.95 -5.50 -20.26
N LEU A 98 6.89 -5.06 -19.40
CA LEU A 98 8.11 -4.39 -19.85
C LEU A 98 8.99 -5.30 -20.72
N THR A 99 9.08 -6.57 -20.38
CA THR A 99 9.82 -7.57 -21.18
C THR A 99 9.14 -7.76 -22.53
N ALA A 100 7.82 -7.87 -22.59
CA ALA A 100 7.06 -7.94 -23.84
C ALA A 100 7.29 -6.68 -24.71
N ALA A 101 7.28 -5.49 -24.11
CA ALA A 101 7.57 -4.25 -24.82
C ALA A 101 9.03 -4.16 -25.35
N ARG A 102 9.98 -4.82 -24.69
CA ARG A 102 11.36 -4.96 -25.19
C ARG A 102 11.46 -5.96 -26.35
N LEU A 103 10.74 -7.08 -26.26
CA LEU A 103 10.70 -8.10 -27.30
C LEU A 103 9.96 -7.65 -28.57
N ALA A 104 9.12 -6.60 -28.49
CA ALA A 104 8.44 -6.02 -29.66
C ALA A 104 9.43 -5.44 -30.72
N TYR A 105 10.70 -5.25 -30.39
CA TYR A 105 11.75 -4.89 -31.34
C TYR A 105 12.30 -6.08 -32.13
N VAL A 106 12.01 -7.30 -31.72
CA VAL A 106 12.49 -8.54 -32.36
C VAL A 106 11.43 -9.03 -33.34
N PRO A 107 11.82 -9.56 -34.54
CA PRO A 107 10.86 -10.18 -35.43
C PRO A 107 10.07 -11.30 -34.76
N SER A 108 8.78 -11.37 -35.01
CA SER A 108 7.92 -12.48 -34.59
C SER A 108 7.82 -13.53 -35.71
N PHE A 109 7.88 -14.80 -35.32
CA PHE A 109 7.70 -15.93 -36.21
C PHE A 109 6.45 -16.68 -35.75
N THR A 110 5.56 -16.93 -36.72
CA THR A 110 4.33 -17.67 -36.46
C THR A 110 4.25 -18.88 -37.37
N LEU A 111 4.10 -20.07 -36.80
CA LEU A 111 3.79 -21.30 -37.48
C LEU A 111 2.36 -21.69 -37.12
N ALA A 112 1.46 -21.70 -38.10
CA ALA A 112 0.01 -21.93 -37.87
C ALA A 112 -0.46 -23.12 -38.73
N PRO A 113 -0.17 -24.36 -38.34
CA PRO A 113 -0.67 -25.54 -39.08
C PRO A 113 -2.18 -25.56 -39.06
N SER A 114 -2.78 -25.77 -40.22
CA SER A 114 -4.23 -25.91 -40.37
C SER A 114 -4.55 -27.09 -41.28
N GLY A 115 -5.70 -27.72 -40.99
CA GLY A 115 -6.24 -28.80 -41.82
C GLY A 115 -7.70 -28.58 -42.09
N GLU A 116 -8.15 -28.74 -43.31
CA GLU A 116 -9.53 -28.64 -43.71
C GLU A 116 -9.98 -29.98 -44.36
N LEU A 117 -11.14 -30.43 -43.92
CA LEU A 117 -11.84 -31.57 -44.52
C LEU A 117 -13.13 -31.02 -45.20
N SER A 118 -13.17 -31.13 -46.51
CA SER A 118 -14.35 -30.69 -47.31
C SER A 118 -14.90 -31.86 -48.12
N TRP A 119 -16.22 -31.89 -48.21
CA TRP A 119 -16.92 -32.87 -49.07
C TRP A 119 -17.18 -32.22 -50.44
N GLY A 120 -16.56 -32.78 -51.47
CA GLY A 120 -16.79 -32.36 -52.84
C GLY A 120 -18.18 -32.76 -53.35
N GLN A 121 -18.68 -32.07 -54.40
CA GLN A 121 -20.00 -32.31 -55.01
C GLN A 121 -20.26 -33.77 -55.48
N HIS A 122 -19.27 -34.61 -55.56
CA HIS A 122 -19.36 -36.02 -55.94
C HIS A 122 -19.07 -37.01 -54.82
N GLY A 123 -19.20 -36.57 -53.52
CA GLY A 123 -19.04 -37.42 -52.39
C GLY A 123 -17.57 -37.80 -52.06
N SER A 124 -16.59 -37.17 -52.68
CA SER A 124 -15.18 -37.39 -52.36
C SER A 124 -14.72 -36.49 -51.22
N LEU A 125 -14.12 -37.07 -50.20
CA LEU A 125 -13.49 -36.37 -49.09
C LEU A 125 -12.17 -35.72 -49.53
N GLN A 126 -12.14 -34.37 -49.61
CA GLN A 126 -10.88 -33.64 -49.84
C GLN A 126 -10.23 -33.27 -48.49
N LYS A 127 -8.95 -33.56 -48.35
CA LYS A 127 -8.14 -33.24 -47.17
C LYS A 127 -7.07 -32.27 -47.64
N THR A 128 -7.12 -31.05 -47.08
CA THR A 128 -6.09 -30.03 -47.32
C THR A 128 -5.35 -29.76 -46.05
N TYR A 129 -4.03 -29.87 -46.11
CA TYR A 129 -3.13 -29.52 -45.00
C TYR A 129 -2.29 -28.32 -45.42
N THR A 130 -2.28 -27.28 -44.60
CA THR A 130 -1.51 -26.07 -44.82
C THR A 130 -0.56 -25.84 -43.65
N LEU A 131 0.71 -25.59 -43.96
CA LEU A 131 1.73 -25.32 -42.95
C LEU A 131 2.42 -23.96 -43.25
N PRO A 132 1.72 -22.83 -43.02
CA PRO A 132 2.28 -21.50 -43.24
C PRO A 132 3.27 -21.14 -42.15
N LEU A 133 4.46 -20.71 -42.55
CA LEU A 133 5.44 -20.01 -41.70
C LEU A 133 5.45 -18.55 -42.11
N SER A 134 5.14 -17.67 -41.20
CA SER A 134 5.19 -16.21 -41.41
C SER A 134 6.17 -15.55 -40.47
N ALA A 135 6.88 -14.54 -40.97
CA ALA A 135 7.73 -13.65 -40.17
C ALA A 135 7.22 -12.25 -40.30
N SER A 136 7.06 -11.56 -39.16
CA SER A 136 6.60 -10.15 -39.08
C SER A 136 7.58 -9.34 -38.24
N TRP A 137 7.97 -8.18 -38.76
CA TRP A 137 8.86 -7.26 -38.06
C TRP A 137 8.38 -5.82 -38.24
N GLU A 138 8.18 -5.11 -37.12
CA GLU A 138 7.81 -3.70 -37.10
C GLU A 138 9.06 -2.83 -36.86
N VAL A 139 9.43 -2.02 -37.88
CA VAL A 139 10.54 -1.08 -37.77
C VAL A 139 10.04 0.21 -37.12
N ASP A 140 10.68 0.68 -36.06
CA ASP A 140 10.25 1.85 -35.28
C ASP A 140 10.76 3.18 -35.90
N LEU A 141 10.13 3.61 -37.01
CA LEU A 141 10.50 4.84 -37.70
C LEU A 141 10.08 6.11 -36.96
N PHE A 142 9.00 6.06 -36.18
CA PHE A 142 8.39 7.22 -35.51
C PHE A 142 8.40 7.12 -33.98
N GLY A 143 9.14 6.21 -33.39
CA GLY A 143 9.28 6.07 -31.95
C GLY A 143 8.06 5.46 -31.24
N LYS A 144 7.15 4.76 -31.91
CA LYS A 144 6.01 4.06 -31.34
C LYS A 144 6.47 3.00 -30.32
N LEU A 145 7.37 2.12 -30.70
CA LEU A 145 7.90 1.06 -29.86
C LEU A 145 8.74 1.64 -28.73
N LEU A 146 9.55 2.69 -29.03
CA LEU A 146 10.35 3.41 -28.02
C LEU A 146 9.45 3.99 -26.91
N ASN A 147 8.39 4.66 -27.27
CA ASN A 147 7.47 5.27 -26.30
C ASN A 147 6.63 4.20 -25.56
N SER A 148 6.24 3.11 -26.24
CA SER A 148 5.60 1.97 -25.59
C SER A 148 6.50 1.35 -24.51
N LYS A 149 7.79 1.10 -24.81
CA LYS A 149 8.79 0.62 -23.85
C LYS A 149 8.99 1.61 -22.68
N ARG A 150 9.07 2.92 -22.96
CA ARG A 150 9.19 3.96 -21.92
C ARG A 150 7.97 3.95 -21.00
N ARG A 151 6.77 3.84 -21.56
CA ARG A 151 5.52 3.73 -20.79
C ARG A 151 5.52 2.48 -19.92
N ALA A 152 5.87 1.31 -20.46
CA ALA A 152 5.94 0.06 -19.71
C ALA A 152 6.98 0.14 -18.57
N LYS A 153 8.14 0.78 -18.81
CA LYS A 153 9.14 1.03 -17.76
C LYS A 153 8.61 1.94 -16.66
N ALA A 154 7.90 3.01 -17.00
CA ALA A 154 7.30 3.92 -16.02
C ALA A 154 6.22 3.21 -15.19
N ALA A 155 5.38 2.38 -15.81
CA ALA A 155 4.37 1.58 -15.12
C ALA A 155 5.00 0.56 -14.16
N TRP A 156 6.08 -0.10 -14.56
CA TRP A 156 6.83 -0.99 -13.68
C TRP A 156 7.43 -0.24 -12.47
N LEU A 157 8.07 0.93 -12.67
CA LEU A 157 8.59 1.74 -11.57
C LEU A 157 7.47 2.25 -10.64
N GLN A 158 6.30 2.56 -11.19
CA GLN A 158 5.12 2.92 -10.41
C GLN A 158 4.66 1.74 -9.53
N SER A 159 4.61 0.52 -10.08
CA SER A 159 4.21 -0.66 -9.30
C SER A 159 5.18 -0.96 -8.16
N GLU A 160 6.50 -0.76 -8.34
CA GLU A 160 7.50 -0.87 -7.27
C GLU A 160 7.29 0.18 -6.17
N ALA A 161 6.95 1.42 -6.55
CA ALA A 161 6.64 2.47 -5.58
C ALA A 161 5.35 2.14 -4.80
N THR A 162 4.34 1.58 -5.48
CA THR A 162 3.09 1.12 -4.85
C THR A 162 3.36 -0.03 -3.86
N LEU A 163 4.19 -1.00 -4.22
CA LEU A 163 4.59 -2.10 -3.32
C LEU A 163 5.23 -1.54 -2.03
N ARG A 164 6.13 -0.55 -2.15
CA ARG A 164 6.72 0.11 -0.98
C ARG A 164 5.68 0.82 -0.12
N ALA A 165 4.72 1.51 -0.75
CA ALA A 165 3.63 2.17 -0.03
C ALA A 165 2.74 1.17 0.72
N VAL A 166 2.36 0.05 0.09
CA VAL A 166 1.58 -1.03 0.73
C VAL A 166 2.37 -1.62 1.91
N ARG A 167 3.68 -1.85 1.75
CA ARG A 167 4.53 -2.32 2.85
C ARG A 167 4.50 -1.38 4.05
N THR A 168 4.64 -0.08 3.82
CA THR A 168 4.56 0.93 4.88
C THR A 168 3.18 0.96 5.53
N GLN A 169 2.12 0.82 4.74
CA GLN A 169 0.75 0.76 5.25
C GLN A 169 0.50 -0.46 6.14
N VAL A 170 1.03 -1.62 5.79
CA VAL A 170 0.93 -2.84 6.62
C VAL A 170 1.66 -2.64 7.94
N ILE A 171 2.90 -2.12 7.92
CA ILE A 171 3.66 -1.82 9.14
C ILE A 171 2.89 -0.84 10.05
N SER A 172 2.42 0.27 9.48
CA SER A 172 1.66 1.28 10.21
C SER A 172 0.34 0.73 10.76
N GLY A 173 -0.37 -0.08 9.99
CA GLY A 173 -1.62 -0.72 10.41
C GLY A 173 -1.42 -1.66 11.61
N ILE A 174 -0.37 -2.50 11.56
CA ILE A 174 -0.04 -3.42 12.66
C ILE A 174 0.37 -2.63 13.91
N ALA A 175 1.24 -1.62 13.76
CA ALA A 175 1.67 -0.81 14.89
C ALA A 175 0.49 -0.06 15.52
N THR A 176 -0.36 0.56 14.72
CA THR A 176 -1.57 1.26 15.21
C THR A 176 -2.51 0.31 15.96
N GLY A 177 -2.78 -0.86 15.38
CA GLY A 177 -3.61 -1.88 16.05
C GLY A 177 -3.01 -2.36 17.37
N TYR A 178 -1.70 -2.59 17.40
CA TYR A 178 -0.97 -3.01 18.60
C TYR A 178 -1.08 -1.97 19.74
N TYR A 179 -0.76 -0.71 19.47
CA TYR A 179 -0.88 0.34 20.47
C TYR A 179 -2.32 0.64 20.86
N THR A 180 -3.28 0.43 19.95
CA THR A 180 -4.71 0.50 20.29
C THR A 180 -5.09 -0.59 21.29
N LEU A 181 -4.58 -1.81 21.13
CA LEU A 181 -4.80 -2.90 22.10
C LEU A 181 -4.21 -2.55 23.48
N LEU A 182 -2.98 -2.05 23.53
CA LEU A 182 -2.37 -1.62 24.80
C LEU A 182 -3.19 -0.54 25.50
N MET A 183 -3.70 0.43 24.75
CA MET A 183 -4.58 1.46 25.27
C MET A 183 -5.90 0.87 25.81
N LEU A 184 -6.53 -0.05 25.08
CA LEU A 184 -7.77 -0.70 25.51
C LEU A 184 -7.57 -1.57 26.74
N ASP A 185 -6.45 -2.29 26.86
CA ASP A 185 -6.10 -3.06 28.06
C ASP A 185 -5.95 -2.14 29.27
N ARG A 186 -5.28 -1.00 29.11
CA ARG A 186 -5.14 -0.02 30.20
C ARG A 186 -6.48 0.58 30.59
N GLN A 187 -7.35 0.88 29.62
CA GLN A 187 -8.73 1.34 29.91
C GLN A 187 -9.54 0.27 30.64
N LEU A 188 -9.38 -1.02 30.24
CA LEU A 188 -10.05 -2.12 30.89
C LEU A 188 -9.62 -2.24 32.37
N GLU A 189 -8.34 -2.18 32.66
CA GLU A 189 -7.78 -2.20 34.01
C GLU A 189 -8.34 -1.08 34.89
N ILE A 190 -8.32 0.17 34.39
CA ILE A 190 -8.90 1.32 35.09
C ILE A 190 -10.40 1.14 35.32
N THR A 191 -11.12 0.59 34.33
CA THR A 191 -12.55 0.33 34.43
C THR A 191 -12.83 -0.73 35.50
N GLU A 192 -12.04 -1.78 35.57
CA GLU A 192 -12.17 -2.84 36.60
C GLU A 192 -11.92 -2.28 38.02
N GLN A 193 -10.89 -1.46 38.21
CA GLN A 193 -10.66 -0.76 39.47
C GLN A 193 -11.81 0.17 39.83
N THR A 194 -12.39 0.85 38.81
CA THR A 194 -13.54 1.71 39.00
C THR A 194 -14.81 0.94 39.42
N ILE A 195 -15.04 -0.23 38.84
CA ILE A 195 -16.12 -1.15 39.20
C ILE A 195 -15.98 -1.58 40.68
N GLU A 196 -14.78 -1.95 41.11
CA GLU A 196 -14.51 -2.33 42.49
C GLU A 196 -14.81 -1.18 43.45
N ASN A 197 -14.34 0.03 43.17
CA ASN A 197 -14.60 1.22 43.98
C ASN A 197 -16.11 1.57 44.05
N TRP A 198 -16.83 1.46 42.94
CA TRP A 198 -18.29 1.67 42.94
C TRP A 198 -19.00 0.57 43.73
N SER A 199 -18.57 -0.69 43.64
CA SER A 199 -19.15 -1.80 44.42
C SER A 199 -19.05 -1.57 45.91
N LEU A 200 -17.89 -1.06 46.39
CA LEU A 200 -17.68 -0.68 47.77
C LEU A 200 -18.58 0.48 48.16
N THR A 201 -18.74 1.50 47.29
CA THR A 201 -19.60 2.66 47.52
C THR A 201 -21.05 2.26 47.66
N VAL A 202 -21.56 1.38 46.82
CA VAL A 202 -22.93 0.84 46.87
C VAL A 202 -23.16 0.10 48.18
N ARG A 203 -22.23 -0.78 48.60
CA ARG A 203 -22.29 -1.52 49.87
C ARG A 203 -22.32 -0.59 51.08
N MET A 204 -21.44 0.42 51.14
CA MET A 204 -21.42 1.40 52.24
C MET A 204 -22.71 2.24 52.32
N LYS A 205 -23.25 2.62 51.18
CA LYS A 205 -24.54 3.36 51.16
C LYS A 205 -25.70 2.47 51.57
N ALA A 206 -25.76 1.22 51.17
CA ALA A 206 -26.75 0.25 51.60
C ALA A 206 -26.74 0.05 53.14
N MET A 207 -25.55 0.00 53.77
CA MET A 207 -25.41 -0.07 55.23
C MET A 207 -25.86 1.24 55.92
N LYS A 208 -25.60 2.39 55.32
CA LYS A 208 -26.02 3.70 55.86
C LYS A 208 -27.51 3.97 55.67
N LEU A 209 -28.21 3.28 54.81
CA LEU A 209 -29.66 3.39 54.61
C LEU A 209 -30.44 2.99 55.88
N ALA A 210 -29.84 2.15 56.74
CA ALA A 210 -30.37 1.84 58.08
C ALA A 210 -30.33 3.06 59.07
N GLY A 211 -29.69 4.18 58.66
CA GLY A 211 -29.59 5.40 59.46
C GLY A 211 -29.24 6.63 58.60
N ASN A 212 -30.23 7.33 58.06
CA ASN A 212 -30.15 8.71 57.54
C ASN A 212 -29.50 8.92 56.13
N VAL A 213 -29.43 7.98 55.23
CA VAL A 213 -29.05 8.27 53.82
C VAL A 213 -30.30 8.27 52.94
N ASN A 214 -30.41 9.25 52.03
CA ASN A 214 -31.52 9.33 51.07
C ASN A 214 -31.44 8.15 50.06
N GLU A 215 -32.57 7.44 49.91
CA GLU A 215 -32.71 6.30 48.97
C GLU A 215 -32.31 6.66 47.53
N ALA A 216 -32.62 7.87 47.09
CA ALA A 216 -32.23 8.35 45.77
C ALA A 216 -30.71 8.33 45.55
N ALA A 217 -29.90 8.57 46.59
CA ALA A 217 -28.44 8.50 46.51
C ALA A 217 -27.91 7.07 46.36
N VAL A 218 -28.62 6.06 46.91
CA VAL A 218 -28.29 4.64 46.71
C VAL A 218 -28.58 4.23 45.28
N VAL A 219 -29.82 4.49 44.81
CA VAL A 219 -30.24 4.17 43.44
C VAL A 219 -29.33 4.82 42.39
N GLN A 220 -28.93 6.09 42.59
CA GLN A 220 -28.00 6.79 41.71
C GLN A 220 -26.61 6.08 41.68
N SER A 221 -26.14 5.59 42.82
CA SER A 221 -24.87 4.88 42.89
C SER A 221 -24.90 3.52 42.22
N GLU A 222 -26.03 2.81 42.33
CA GLU A 222 -26.27 1.56 41.63
C GLU A 222 -26.33 1.79 40.12
N ALA A 223 -27.00 2.83 39.65
CA ALA A 223 -27.07 3.21 38.25
C ALA A 223 -25.67 3.48 37.68
N ASN A 224 -24.83 4.23 38.41
CA ASN A 224 -23.45 4.50 38.02
C ASN A 224 -22.62 3.22 37.99
N TYR A 225 -22.76 2.32 38.96
CA TYR A 225 -22.11 1.02 38.99
C TYR A 225 -22.44 0.21 37.73
N TYR A 226 -23.73 0.07 37.41
CA TYR A 226 -24.16 -0.69 36.21
C TYR A 226 -23.71 -0.03 34.90
N ALA A 227 -23.66 1.32 34.84
CA ALA A 227 -23.13 2.03 33.68
C ALA A 227 -21.65 1.68 33.42
N VAL A 228 -20.83 1.65 34.49
CA VAL A 228 -19.42 1.27 34.37
C VAL A 228 -19.27 -0.23 34.02
N CYS A 229 -20.12 -1.11 34.54
CA CYS A 229 -20.14 -2.53 34.15
C CYS A 229 -20.49 -2.70 32.65
N ALA A 230 -21.40 -1.91 32.11
CA ALA A 230 -21.71 -1.92 30.68
C ALA A 230 -20.51 -1.47 29.84
N SER A 231 -19.81 -0.39 30.27
CA SER A 231 -18.57 0.06 29.60
C SER A 231 -17.48 -1.01 29.55
N LYS A 232 -17.35 -1.86 30.59
CA LYS A 232 -16.42 -3.00 30.56
C LYS A 232 -16.73 -3.97 29.42
N THR A 233 -18.00 -4.25 29.18
CA THR A 233 -18.44 -5.15 28.11
C THR A 233 -18.11 -4.58 26.74
N ASP A 234 -18.29 -3.26 26.55
CA ASP A 234 -17.93 -2.57 25.31
C ASP A 234 -16.42 -2.58 25.06
N LEU A 235 -15.60 -2.40 26.11
CA LEU A 235 -14.13 -2.50 26.01
C LEU A 235 -13.68 -3.89 25.59
N LEU A 236 -14.25 -4.95 26.21
CA LEU A 236 -13.95 -6.35 25.84
C LEU A 236 -14.32 -6.65 24.39
N ARG A 237 -15.41 -6.09 23.90
CA ARG A 237 -15.80 -6.18 22.49
C ARG A 237 -14.79 -5.48 21.60
N SER A 238 -14.41 -4.24 21.92
CA SER A 238 -13.44 -3.47 21.15
C SER A 238 -12.06 -4.13 21.09
N ILE A 239 -11.60 -4.78 22.17
CA ILE A 239 -10.38 -5.57 22.19
C ILE A 239 -10.47 -6.71 21.16
N ARG A 240 -11.55 -7.50 21.18
CA ARG A 240 -11.73 -8.60 20.24
C ARG A 240 -11.83 -8.14 18.79
N GLU A 241 -12.51 -7.03 18.52
CA GLU A 241 -12.61 -6.44 17.19
C GLU A 241 -11.23 -6.01 16.68
N THR A 242 -10.41 -5.40 17.55
CA THR A 242 -9.05 -4.98 17.20
C THR A 242 -8.12 -6.19 17.00
N GLU A 243 -8.23 -7.24 17.84
CA GLU A 243 -7.49 -8.48 17.67
C GLU A 243 -7.84 -9.17 16.33
N ASN A 244 -9.13 -9.19 15.96
CA ASN A 244 -9.56 -9.74 14.67
C ASN A 244 -9.02 -8.90 13.48
N ALA A 245 -9.04 -7.58 13.59
CA ALA A 245 -8.48 -6.70 12.57
C ALA A 245 -6.97 -6.90 12.39
N LEU A 246 -6.22 -7.04 13.49
CA LEU A 246 -4.81 -7.39 13.46
C LEU A 246 -4.57 -8.77 12.85
N SER A 247 -5.34 -9.77 13.26
CA SER A 247 -5.24 -11.13 12.71
C SER A 247 -5.42 -11.14 11.19
N LEU A 248 -6.33 -10.32 10.66
CA LEU A 248 -6.52 -10.13 9.22
C LEU A 248 -5.26 -9.55 8.55
N LEU A 249 -4.63 -8.53 9.15
CA LEU A 249 -3.37 -7.97 8.64
C LEU A 249 -2.22 -8.98 8.67
N LEU A 250 -2.24 -9.90 9.64
CA LEU A 250 -1.28 -10.99 9.78
C LEU A 250 -1.58 -12.18 8.83
N GLY A 251 -2.66 -12.13 8.05
CA GLY A 251 -3.08 -13.23 7.19
C GLY A 251 -3.54 -14.48 7.95
N GLN A 252 -4.06 -14.32 9.16
CA GLN A 252 -4.48 -15.41 10.05
C GLN A 252 -5.96 -15.31 10.45
N PRO A 253 -6.59 -16.42 10.85
CA PRO A 253 -7.90 -16.39 11.50
C PRO A 253 -7.86 -15.55 12.79
N GLY A 254 -9.02 -14.98 13.17
CA GLY A 254 -9.14 -14.19 14.40
C GLY A 254 -8.65 -14.96 15.63
N GLN A 255 -7.69 -14.39 16.33
CA GLN A 255 -7.05 -14.99 17.50
C GLN A 255 -6.66 -13.93 18.52
N HIS A 256 -6.31 -14.38 19.73
CA HIS A 256 -5.68 -13.52 20.72
C HIS A 256 -4.29 -13.07 20.27
N ILE A 257 -3.99 -11.78 20.43
CA ILE A 257 -2.69 -11.20 20.10
C ILE A 257 -1.88 -11.00 21.38
N ASP A 258 -0.75 -11.70 21.45
CA ASP A 258 0.20 -11.51 22.57
C ASP A 258 0.86 -10.12 22.49
N ARG A 259 0.90 -9.41 23.60
CA ARG A 259 1.36 -8.03 23.67
C ARG A 259 2.03 -7.70 25.01
N GLY A 260 2.85 -6.66 25.02
CA GLY A 260 3.50 -6.13 26.22
C GLY A 260 2.55 -5.35 27.12
N ALA A 261 3.08 -4.79 28.19
CA ALA A 261 2.34 -3.85 29.03
C ALA A 261 2.52 -2.41 28.53
N TRP A 262 1.53 -1.56 28.79
CA TRP A 262 1.59 -0.13 28.43
C TRP A 262 2.82 0.57 29.03
N ASP A 263 3.12 0.28 30.31
CA ASP A 263 4.19 0.95 31.06
C ASP A 263 5.61 0.49 30.64
N GLU A 264 5.72 -0.58 29.84
CA GLU A 264 6.99 -1.10 29.29
C GLU A 264 7.36 -0.44 27.95
N GLN A 265 6.45 0.34 27.35
CA GLN A 265 6.66 0.93 26.02
C GLN A 265 7.61 2.12 26.10
N GLN A 266 8.64 2.09 25.26
CA GLN A 266 9.57 3.21 25.08
C GLN A 266 9.34 3.80 23.69
N LEU A 267 9.00 5.09 23.66
CA LEU A 267 8.97 5.85 22.41
C LEU A 267 10.37 6.44 22.17
N PRO A 268 10.82 6.54 20.91
CA PRO A 268 12.06 7.24 20.60
C PRO A 268 11.98 8.68 21.09
N ASP A 269 13.00 9.16 21.78
CA ASP A 269 13.05 10.53 22.31
C ASP A 269 13.21 11.59 21.21
N ASP A 270 13.52 11.19 19.99
CA ASP A 270 13.92 12.07 18.88
C ASP A 270 12.93 11.97 17.72
N PHE A 271 11.89 12.81 17.78
CA PHE A 271 10.88 12.97 16.73
C PHE A 271 11.12 14.20 15.84
N SER A 272 12.29 14.81 15.88
CA SER A 272 12.64 16.03 15.11
C SER A 272 12.94 15.77 13.63
#